data_b893dcc013b4efc5991274d7966e67e8
#
_entry.id   b893dcc013b4efc5991274d7966e67e8
#
_cell.length_a   1.000
_cell.length_b   1.000
_cell.length_c   1.000
_cell.angle_alpha   90.00
_cell.angle_beta   90.00
_cell.angle_gamma   90.00
#
_symmetry.space_group_name_H-M   'P 1'
#
loop_
_entity.id
_entity.type
_entity.pdbx_description
1 polymer ?
#
loop_
_entity_poly.entity_id
_entity_poly.type
_entity_poly.pdbx_seq_one_letter_code
_entity_poly.pdbx_strand_id
1 'polypeptide(L)'
;MRKFLKHHLPDHETIRRNPWLKPFENTLLHPRLWHLNRRSAAGAVAAGLACGLIPGPLQMLGAAICAVFFKVNLPLALFVTLYTNPLTIVPLYLLAYQIGRFLLGIDNGFAPPPALDLVHLQAWTVAFQGWIVAAAKPLALGLLALAASFATLGYLAVKAGWRLYLLYACRQRRLRS
;
A
#
# COMPACT_ATOMS: atom_id res chain seq x y z
N MET A 1 -22.71 -10.36 -1.31
CA MET A 1 -21.39 -9.85 -1.69
C MET A 1 -21.03 -10.03 -3.18
N ARG A 2 -21.22 -11.22 -3.81
CA ARG A 2 -20.92 -11.40 -5.26
C ARG A 2 -21.67 -10.46 -6.22
N LYS A 3 -22.91 -10.08 -5.93
CA LYS A 3 -23.70 -9.18 -6.80
C LYS A 3 -23.26 -7.71 -6.70
N PHE A 4 -22.81 -7.26 -5.54
CA PHE A 4 -22.36 -5.87 -5.31
C PHE A 4 -21.03 -5.59 -6.01
N LEU A 5 -20.09 -6.56 -5.98
CA LEU A 5 -18.80 -6.46 -6.67
C LEU A 5 -18.94 -6.45 -8.20
N LYS A 6 -19.92 -7.18 -8.76
CA LYS A 6 -20.12 -7.21 -10.21
C LYS A 6 -20.58 -5.86 -10.80
N HIS A 7 -21.22 -5.00 -10.02
CA HIS A 7 -21.76 -3.72 -10.51
C HIS A 7 -20.74 -2.58 -10.49
N HIS A 8 -19.64 -2.72 -9.73
CA HIS A 8 -18.60 -1.69 -9.59
C HIS A 8 -17.26 -2.07 -10.23
N LEU A 9 -17.17 -3.26 -10.80
CA LEU A 9 -15.97 -3.65 -11.56
C LEU A 9 -16.10 -3.14 -12.99
N PRO A 10 -15.05 -2.50 -13.56
CA PRO A 10 -15.05 -2.15 -14.97
C PRO A 10 -15.27 -3.42 -15.81
N ASP A 11 -16.30 -3.38 -16.62
CA ASP A 11 -16.67 -4.50 -17.48
C ASP A 11 -15.55 -4.76 -18.50
N HIS A 12 -15.37 -6.01 -18.93
CA HIS A 12 -14.39 -6.39 -19.95
C HIS A 12 -14.45 -5.49 -21.20
N GLU A 13 -15.64 -5.01 -21.53
CA GLU A 13 -15.85 -4.07 -22.64
C GLU A 13 -15.26 -2.67 -22.38
N THR A 14 -15.28 -2.20 -21.13
CA THR A 14 -14.72 -0.90 -20.75
C THR A 14 -13.20 -0.87 -20.92
N ILE A 15 -12.53 -2.00 -20.60
CA ILE A 15 -11.07 -2.15 -20.78
C ILE A 15 -10.71 -2.21 -22.26
N ARG A 16 -11.51 -2.89 -23.09
CA ARG A 16 -11.31 -2.99 -24.55
C ARG A 16 -11.52 -1.69 -25.28
N ARG A 17 -12.44 -0.85 -24.82
CA ARG A 17 -12.76 0.44 -25.44
C ARG A 17 -11.73 1.53 -25.16
N ASN A 18 -10.90 1.39 -24.13
CA ASN A 18 -9.95 2.41 -23.77
C ASN A 18 -8.60 2.20 -24.48
N PRO A 19 -8.20 3.07 -25.44
CA PRO A 19 -6.98 2.89 -26.22
C PRO A 19 -5.70 2.87 -25.37
N TRP A 20 -5.71 3.52 -24.20
CA TRP A 20 -4.59 3.52 -23.25
C TRP A 20 -4.40 2.20 -22.51
N LEU A 21 -5.46 1.40 -22.38
CA LEU A 21 -5.42 0.09 -21.69
C LEU A 21 -5.21 -1.06 -22.66
N LYS A 22 -5.35 -0.83 -23.97
CA LYS A 22 -5.20 -1.82 -25.03
C LYS A 22 -3.88 -2.60 -25.00
N PRO A 23 -2.69 -1.99 -24.76
CA PRO A 23 -1.43 -2.74 -24.67
C PRO A 23 -1.38 -3.67 -23.46
N PHE A 24 -2.21 -3.42 -22.44
CA PHE A 24 -2.29 -4.22 -21.21
C PHE A 24 -3.49 -5.18 -21.20
N GLU A 25 -4.24 -5.28 -22.30
CA GLU A 25 -5.47 -6.07 -22.39
C GLU A 25 -5.26 -7.51 -21.91
N ASN A 26 -4.29 -8.21 -22.47
CA ASN A 26 -4.00 -9.61 -22.11
C ASN A 26 -3.59 -9.78 -20.63
N THR A 27 -2.97 -8.76 -20.04
CA THR A 27 -2.53 -8.79 -18.65
C THR A 27 -3.66 -8.44 -17.70
N LEU A 28 -4.42 -7.37 -17.99
CA LEU A 28 -5.52 -6.90 -17.16
C LEU A 28 -6.74 -7.82 -17.22
N LEU A 29 -6.99 -8.48 -18.36
CA LEU A 29 -8.07 -9.47 -18.50
C LEU A 29 -7.73 -10.83 -17.91
N HIS A 30 -6.55 -11.02 -17.30
CA HIS A 30 -6.20 -12.28 -16.70
C HIS A 30 -7.15 -12.62 -15.53
N PRO A 31 -7.88 -13.76 -15.57
CA PRO A 31 -8.95 -14.08 -14.60
C PRO A 31 -8.50 -14.04 -13.14
N ARG A 32 -7.22 -14.31 -12.86
CA ARG A 32 -6.68 -14.31 -11.48
C ARG A 32 -6.68 -12.91 -10.84
N LEU A 33 -6.61 -11.83 -11.61
CA LEU A 33 -6.63 -10.46 -11.09
C LEU A 33 -8.01 -10.07 -10.55
N TRP A 34 -9.06 -10.75 -11.03
CA TRP A 34 -10.45 -10.46 -10.68
C TRP A 34 -11.04 -11.51 -9.74
N HIS A 35 -10.37 -12.64 -9.58
CA HIS A 35 -10.87 -13.73 -8.75
C HIS A 35 -10.42 -13.58 -7.29
N LEU A 36 -11.41 -13.49 -6.39
CA LEU A 36 -11.16 -13.37 -4.96
C LEU A 36 -11.10 -14.76 -4.33
N ASN A 37 -9.91 -15.21 -3.99
CA ASN A 37 -9.67 -16.41 -3.20
C ASN A 37 -8.73 -16.08 -2.03
N ARG A 38 -8.58 -16.98 -1.08
CA ARG A 38 -7.76 -16.79 0.13
C ARG A 38 -6.34 -16.30 -0.18
N ARG A 39 -5.68 -16.89 -1.18
CA ARG A 39 -4.31 -16.57 -1.53
C ARG A 39 -4.22 -15.21 -2.24
N SER A 40 -5.13 -15.00 -3.19
CA SER A 40 -5.22 -13.75 -3.94
C SER A 40 -5.59 -12.56 -3.04
N ALA A 41 -6.52 -12.75 -2.09
CA ALA A 41 -6.89 -11.71 -1.13
C ALA A 41 -5.73 -11.34 -0.19
N ALA A 42 -5.02 -12.35 0.36
CA ALA A 42 -3.89 -12.09 1.24
C ALA A 42 -2.75 -11.35 0.52
N GLY A 43 -2.42 -11.75 -0.72
CA GLY A 43 -1.42 -11.07 -1.52
C GLY A 43 -1.83 -9.66 -1.93
N ALA A 44 -3.11 -9.45 -2.27
CA ALA A 44 -3.64 -8.13 -2.61
C ALA A 44 -3.57 -7.15 -1.43
N VAL A 45 -3.95 -7.61 -0.23
CA VAL A 45 -3.84 -6.80 0.99
C VAL A 45 -2.37 -6.47 1.30
N ALA A 46 -1.46 -7.44 1.17
CA ALA A 46 -0.04 -7.19 1.38
C ALA A 46 0.52 -6.16 0.39
N ALA A 47 0.21 -6.30 -0.90
CA ALA A 47 0.63 -5.35 -1.94
C ALA A 47 0.05 -3.95 -1.70
N GLY A 48 -1.23 -3.85 -1.38
CA GLY A 48 -1.89 -2.58 -1.09
C GLY A 48 -1.33 -1.88 0.14
N LEU A 49 -1.07 -2.63 1.23
CA LEU A 49 -0.47 -2.09 2.45
C LEU A 49 0.96 -1.60 2.23
N ALA A 50 1.77 -2.35 1.47
CA ALA A 50 3.14 -1.94 1.16
C ALA A 50 3.17 -0.70 0.27
N CYS A 51 2.43 -0.71 -0.83
CA CYS A 51 2.42 0.37 -1.81
C CYS A 51 1.69 1.61 -1.31
N GLY A 52 0.75 1.48 -0.38
CA GLY A 52 0.02 2.61 0.20
C GLY A 52 0.91 3.61 0.95
N LEU A 53 2.13 3.24 1.35
CA LEU A 53 3.10 4.17 1.94
C LEU A 53 3.78 5.07 0.89
N ILE A 54 3.64 4.78 -0.40
CA ILE A 54 4.15 5.64 -1.47
C ILE A 54 3.26 6.90 -1.55
N PRO A 55 3.83 8.11 -1.57
CA PRO A 55 3.02 9.33 -1.58
C PRO A 55 2.28 9.54 -2.90
N GLY A 56 1.06 10.07 -2.81
CA GLY A 56 0.26 10.52 -3.94
C GLY A 56 -0.27 9.38 -4.86
N PRO A 57 -0.54 9.67 -6.12
CA PRO A 57 -1.17 8.70 -7.03
C PRO A 57 -0.27 7.51 -7.38
N LEU A 58 1.03 7.61 -7.13
CA LEU A 58 2.00 6.53 -7.37
C LEU A 58 1.73 5.28 -6.52
N GLN A 59 1.08 5.43 -5.35
CA GLN A 59 0.67 4.28 -4.53
C GLN A 59 -0.26 3.32 -5.28
N MET A 60 -1.23 3.85 -6.04
CA MET A 60 -2.14 3.04 -6.84
C MET A 60 -1.42 2.36 -8.00
N LEU A 61 -0.51 3.09 -8.66
CA LEU A 61 0.31 2.52 -9.74
C LEU A 61 1.20 1.40 -9.22
N GLY A 62 1.89 1.61 -8.09
CA GLY A 62 2.70 0.58 -7.43
C GLY A 62 1.88 -0.65 -7.06
N ALA A 63 0.71 -0.45 -6.44
CA ALA A 63 -0.19 -1.55 -6.09
C ALA A 63 -0.72 -2.30 -7.32
N ALA A 64 -1.02 -1.60 -8.42
CA ALA A 64 -1.43 -2.22 -9.68
C ALA A 64 -0.31 -3.07 -10.28
N ILE A 65 0.91 -2.55 -10.34
CA ILE A 65 2.09 -3.30 -10.83
C ILE A 65 2.31 -4.55 -9.96
N CYS A 66 2.30 -4.41 -8.64
CA CYS A 66 2.45 -5.54 -7.73
C CYS A 66 1.32 -6.57 -7.91
N ALA A 67 0.06 -6.12 -8.05
CA ALA A 67 -1.07 -7.01 -8.24
C ALA A 67 -0.96 -7.82 -9.53
N VAL A 68 -0.53 -7.18 -10.62
CA VAL A 68 -0.28 -7.84 -11.92
C VAL A 68 0.87 -8.83 -11.82
N PHE A 69 1.99 -8.41 -11.24
CA PHE A 69 3.20 -9.25 -11.12
C PHE A 69 2.95 -10.50 -10.27
N PHE A 70 2.33 -10.35 -9.12
CA PHE A 70 2.00 -11.46 -8.22
C PHE A 70 0.70 -12.20 -8.58
N LYS A 71 -0.03 -11.73 -9.60
CA LYS A 71 -1.33 -12.28 -10.06
C LYS A 71 -2.33 -12.40 -8.92
N VAL A 72 -2.44 -11.31 -8.12
CA VAL A 72 -3.37 -11.17 -7.00
C VAL A 72 -4.52 -10.24 -7.35
N ASN A 73 -5.53 -10.14 -6.50
CA ASN A 73 -6.74 -9.38 -6.79
C ASN A 73 -6.45 -7.87 -6.90
N LEU A 74 -6.53 -7.33 -8.11
CA LEU A 74 -6.23 -5.94 -8.44
C LEU A 74 -7.15 -4.94 -7.72
N PRO A 75 -8.50 -5.08 -7.80
CA PRO A 75 -9.39 -4.15 -7.10
C PRO A 75 -9.14 -4.07 -5.60
N LEU A 76 -8.88 -5.21 -4.96
CA LEU A 76 -8.60 -5.25 -3.54
C LEU A 76 -7.27 -4.58 -3.20
N ALA A 77 -6.22 -4.80 -4.03
CA ALA A 77 -4.93 -4.16 -3.82
C ALA A 77 -5.04 -2.63 -3.90
N LEU A 78 -5.76 -2.10 -4.90
CA LEU A 78 -6.02 -0.68 -5.05
C LEU A 78 -6.85 -0.11 -3.90
N PHE A 79 -7.92 -0.81 -3.51
CA PHE A 79 -8.77 -0.38 -2.39
C PHE A 79 -7.98 -0.26 -1.08
N VAL A 80 -7.09 -1.23 -0.82
CA VAL A 80 -6.29 -1.23 0.39
C VAL A 80 -5.30 -0.06 0.44
N THR A 81 -4.82 0.49 -0.69
CA THR A 81 -3.94 1.66 -0.65
C THR A 81 -4.60 2.89 -0.03
N LEU A 82 -5.93 2.97 0.00
CA LEU A 82 -6.68 4.13 0.50
C LEU A 82 -6.58 4.34 2.03
N TYR A 83 -5.92 3.44 2.77
CA TYR A 83 -5.67 3.65 4.21
C TYR A 83 -4.75 4.85 4.46
N THR A 84 -3.90 5.21 3.50
CA THR A 84 -3.13 6.44 3.54
C THR A 84 -3.93 7.58 2.90
N ASN A 85 -4.22 8.55 3.70
CA ASN A 85 -4.92 9.79 3.34
C ASN A 85 -4.19 10.97 4.00
N PRO A 86 -4.53 12.22 3.70
CA PRO A 86 -3.84 13.39 4.28
C PRO A 86 -3.76 13.40 5.81
N LEU A 87 -4.72 12.75 6.49
CA LEU A 87 -4.75 12.66 7.95
C LEU A 87 -3.81 11.58 8.49
N THR A 88 -3.75 10.43 7.83
CA THR A 88 -2.98 9.26 8.30
C THR A 88 -1.53 9.26 7.81
N ILE A 89 -1.23 9.95 6.70
CA ILE A 89 0.12 9.94 6.11
C ILE A 89 1.15 10.58 7.06
N VAL A 90 0.79 11.66 7.74
CA VAL A 90 1.71 12.36 8.65
C VAL A 90 2.16 11.46 9.81
N PRO A 91 1.26 10.86 10.63
CA PRO A 91 1.69 9.98 11.71
C PRO A 91 2.44 8.73 11.20
N LEU A 92 2.07 8.18 10.04
CA LEU A 92 2.79 7.04 9.46
C LEU A 92 4.21 7.38 9.03
N TYR A 93 4.43 8.57 8.46
CA TYR A 93 5.75 9.03 8.06
C TYR A 93 6.64 9.39 9.27
N LEU A 94 6.04 9.96 10.32
CA LEU A 94 6.74 10.16 11.58
C LEU A 94 7.17 8.82 12.20
N LEU A 95 6.28 7.84 12.22
CA LEU A 95 6.60 6.49 12.69
C LEU A 95 7.70 5.86 11.84
N ALA A 96 7.61 5.95 10.52
CA ALA A 96 8.63 5.45 9.62
C ALA A 96 9.98 6.12 9.89
N TYR A 97 10.00 7.44 10.05
CA TYR A 97 11.21 8.18 10.37
C TYR A 97 11.85 7.71 11.69
N GLN A 98 11.04 7.48 12.74
CA GLN A 98 11.53 6.96 14.02
C GLN A 98 12.12 5.56 13.88
N ILE A 99 11.44 4.66 13.15
CA ILE A 99 11.94 3.31 12.86
C ILE A 99 13.28 3.39 12.11
N GLY A 100 13.37 4.23 11.10
CA GLY A 100 14.61 4.39 10.32
C GLY A 100 15.77 4.96 11.14
N ARG A 101 15.50 5.92 12.03
CA ARG A 101 16.49 6.42 12.98
C ARG A 101 17.00 5.32 13.92
N PHE A 102 16.07 4.56 14.49
CA PHE A 102 16.40 3.43 15.36
C PHE A 102 17.27 2.40 14.63
N LEU A 103 16.94 2.06 13.39
CA LEU A 103 17.72 1.13 12.57
C LEU A 103 19.11 1.65 12.21
N LEU A 104 19.27 2.96 12.10
CA LEU A 104 20.57 3.60 11.77
C LEU A 104 21.40 3.95 13.01
N GLY A 105 20.88 3.73 14.22
CA GLY A 105 21.55 4.12 15.47
C GLY A 105 21.71 5.64 15.62
N ILE A 106 20.78 6.42 15.08
CA ILE A 106 20.80 7.89 15.15
C ILE A 106 20.07 8.34 16.41
N ASP A 107 20.82 8.77 17.42
CA ASP A 107 20.24 9.19 18.72
C ASP A 107 19.74 10.66 18.72
N ASN A 108 20.20 11.47 17.78
CA ASN A 108 19.74 12.86 17.66
C ASN A 108 18.25 12.94 17.35
N GLY A 109 17.48 13.73 18.10
CA GLY A 109 16.06 13.95 17.91
C GLY A 109 15.69 14.37 16.47
N PHE A 110 14.39 14.46 16.19
CA PHE A 110 13.92 15.06 14.94
C PHE A 110 14.38 16.52 14.87
N ALA A 111 15.28 16.83 13.95
CA ALA A 111 15.67 18.20 13.67
C ALA A 111 14.51 18.87 12.88
N PRO A 112 13.91 19.94 13.40
CA PRO A 112 12.90 20.67 12.63
C PRO A 112 13.52 21.26 11.36
N PRO A 113 12.72 21.50 10.32
CA PRO A 113 13.20 22.17 9.11
C PRO A 113 13.71 23.57 9.49
N PRO A 114 14.73 24.08 8.76
CA PRO A 114 15.24 25.43 9.01
C PRO A 114 14.12 26.46 8.80
N ALA A 115 14.02 27.42 9.75
CA ALA A 115 13.05 28.49 9.67
C ALA A 115 13.22 29.27 8.35
N LEU A 116 12.12 29.62 7.71
CA LEU A 116 12.14 30.34 6.44
C LEU A 116 12.76 31.73 6.63
N ASP A 117 13.91 31.95 5.98
CA ASP A 117 14.59 33.27 5.96
C ASP A 117 14.45 33.86 4.55
N LEU A 118 13.53 34.83 4.43
CA LEU A 118 13.27 35.53 3.17
C LEU A 118 14.37 36.52 2.81
N VAL A 119 15.18 36.95 3.80
CA VAL A 119 16.30 37.88 3.57
C VAL A 119 17.52 37.17 2.97
N HIS A 120 17.77 35.95 3.43
CA HIS A 120 18.91 35.14 2.98
C HIS A 120 18.46 33.88 2.28
N LEU A 121 17.65 34.00 1.22
CA LEU A 121 17.01 32.89 0.53
C LEU A 121 18.01 31.84 0.00
N GLN A 122 19.17 32.27 -0.46
CA GLN A 122 20.20 31.37 -0.98
C GLN A 122 20.80 30.50 0.14
N ALA A 123 21.12 31.09 1.28
CA ALA A 123 21.62 30.33 2.43
C ALA A 123 20.55 29.38 2.99
N TRP A 124 19.30 29.84 3.03
CA TRP A 124 18.16 29.04 3.45
C TRP A 124 17.94 27.83 2.53
N THR A 125 17.98 28.01 1.20
CA THR A 125 17.81 26.89 0.26
C THR A 125 18.88 25.81 0.41
N VAL A 126 20.13 26.19 0.65
CA VAL A 126 21.23 25.26 0.90
C VAL A 126 21.01 24.49 2.22
N ALA A 127 20.63 25.21 3.28
CA ALA A 127 20.34 24.60 4.58
C ALA A 127 19.14 23.64 4.50
N PHE A 128 18.08 24.03 3.76
CA PHE A 128 16.89 23.20 3.55
C PHE A 128 17.19 21.94 2.73
N GLN A 129 18.00 22.05 1.68
CA GLN A 129 18.45 20.89 0.91
C GLN A 129 19.26 19.92 1.77
N GLY A 130 20.18 20.44 2.59
CA GLY A 130 20.94 19.64 3.54
C GLY A 130 20.04 18.90 4.54
N TRP A 131 19.03 19.57 5.05
CA TRP A 131 18.04 18.98 5.93
C TRP A 131 17.24 17.87 5.25
N ILE A 132 16.74 18.08 4.01
CA ILE A 132 16.04 17.05 3.22
C ILE A 132 16.92 15.81 3.05
N VAL A 133 18.17 15.99 2.65
CA VAL A 133 19.11 14.87 2.42
C VAL A 133 19.37 14.11 3.73
N ALA A 134 19.53 14.81 4.84
CA ALA A 134 19.73 14.20 6.15
C ALA A 134 18.50 13.40 6.62
N ALA A 135 17.28 13.92 6.36
CA ALA A 135 16.04 13.26 6.73
C ALA A 135 15.67 12.10 5.78
N ALA A 136 16.13 12.14 4.53
CA ALA A 136 15.73 11.17 3.50
C ALA A 136 16.21 9.74 3.83
N LYS A 137 17.44 9.57 4.33
CA LYS A 137 17.99 8.23 4.65
C LYS A 137 17.17 7.50 5.72
N PRO A 138 16.96 8.06 6.93
CA PRO A 138 16.16 7.40 7.95
C PRO A 138 14.71 7.21 7.50
N LEU A 139 14.11 8.18 6.79
CA LEU A 139 12.76 8.07 6.30
C LEU A 139 12.61 6.92 5.29
N ALA A 140 13.50 6.83 4.31
CA ALA A 140 13.45 5.78 3.29
C ALA A 140 13.59 4.38 3.90
N LEU A 141 14.55 4.18 4.80
CA LEU A 141 14.77 2.92 5.51
C LEU A 141 13.57 2.56 6.38
N GLY A 142 13.03 3.52 7.09
CA GLY A 142 11.86 3.32 7.91
C GLY A 142 10.60 3.02 7.11
N LEU A 143 10.40 3.67 5.96
CA LEU A 143 9.29 3.35 5.05
C LEU A 143 9.40 1.93 4.51
N LEU A 144 10.60 1.48 4.14
CA LEU A 144 10.83 0.10 3.70
C LEU A 144 10.53 -0.91 4.82
N ALA A 145 11.01 -0.66 6.02
CA ALA A 145 10.74 -1.51 7.17
C ALA A 145 9.26 -1.56 7.54
N LEU A 146 8.59 -0.41 7.52
CA LEU A 146 7.16 -0.29 7.80
C LEU A 146 6.33 -0.98 6.70
N ALA A 147 6.70 -0.81 5.43
CA ALA A 147 6.05 -1.47 4.30
C ALA A 147 6.16 -3.00 4.39
N ALA A 148 7.35 -3.52 4.69
CA ALA A 148 7.58 -4.94 4.89
C ALA A 148 6.77 -5.50 6.07
N SER A 149 6.73 -4.76 7.17
CA SER A 149 5.94 -5.13 8.36
C SER A 149 4.45 -5.16 8.07
N PHE A 150 3.92 -4.12 7.43
CA PHE A 150 2.50 -4.02 7.07
C PHE A 150 2.10 -5.09 6.05
N ALA A 151 2.93 -5.34 5.03
CA ALA A 151 2.70 -6.39 4.06
C ALA A 151 2.64 -7.77 4.73
N THR A 152 3.59 -8.07 5.59
CA THR A 152 3.68 -9.36 6.29
C THR A 152 2.50 -9.55 7.25
N LEU A 153 2.23 -8.56 8.08
CA LEU A 153 1.12 -8.62 9.04
C LEU A 153 -0.23 -8.70 8.33
N GLY A 154 -0.45 -7.90 7.28
CA GLY A 154 -1.67 -7.93 6.49
C GLY A 154 -1.88 -9.27 5.79
N TYR A 155 -0.83 -9.84 5.20
CA TYR A 155 -0.88 -11.16 4.58
C TYR A 155 -1.27 -12.24 5.60
N LEU A 156 -0.64 -12.25 6.76
CA LEU A 156 -0.91 -13.22 7.82
C LEU A 156 -2.31 -13.04 8.41
N ALA A 157 -2.72 -11.79 8.64
CA ALA A 157 -4.04 -11.46 9.17
C ALA A 157 -5.17 -11.96 8.25
N VAL A 158 -5.05 -11.74 6.94
CA VAL A 158 -6.04 -12.24 5.98
C VAL A 158 -6.06 -13.77 5.95
N LYS A 159 -4.90 -14.41 5.97
CA LYS A 159 -4.82 -15.88 6.00
C LYS A 159 -5.44 -16.47 7.27
N ALA A 160 -5.17 -15.87 8.42
CA ALA A 160 -5.73 -16.27 9.70
C ALA A 160 -7.25 -16.03 9.75
N GLY A 161 -7.69 -14.83 9.37
CA GLY A 161 -9.11 -14.49 9.34
C GLY A 161 -9.91 -15.42 8.42
N TRP A 162 -9.38 -15.75 7.24
CA TRP A 162 -10.03 -16.70 6.34
C TRP A 162 -10.12 -18.11 6.93
N ARG A 163 -9.07 -18.55 7.62
CA ARG A 163 -9.07 -19.85 8.30
C ARG A 163 -10.12 -19.91 9.41
N LEU A 164 -10.18 -18.86 10.24
CA LEU A 164 -11.16 -18.75 11.31
C LEU A 164 -12.59 -18.74 10.77
N TYR A 165 -12.83 -17.99 9.69
CA TYR A 165 -14.13 -17.98 9.02
C TYR A 165 -14.56 -19.36 8.55
N LEU A 166 -13.66 -20.13 7.93
CA LEU A 166 -13.97 -21.49 7.46
C LEU A 166 -14.27 -22.43 8.65
N LEU A 167 -13.48 -22.35 9.72
CA LEU A 167 -13.73 -23.16 10.91
C LEU A 167 -15.08 -22.85 11.55
N TYR A 168 -15.43 -21.56 11.64
CA TYR A 168 -16.72 -21.12 12.14
C TYR A 168 -17.88 -21.61 11.24
N ALA A 169 -17.75 -21.48 9.94
CA ALA A 169 -18.76 -21.95 8.99
C ALA A 169 -18.97 -23.47 9.04
N CYS A 170 -17.89 -24.25 9.20
CA CYS A 170 -17.96 -25.70 9.38
C CYS A 170 -18.64 -26.08 10.71
N ARG A 171 -18.34 -25.37 11.81
CA ARG A 171 -18.98 -25.58 13.11
C ARG A 171 -20.48 -25.32 13.07
N GLN A 172 -20.89 -24.24 12.40
CA GLN A 172 -22.33 -23.93 12.25
C GLN A 172 -23.09 -25.00 11.44
N ARG A 173 -22.45 -25.59 10.41
CA ARG A 173 -23.08 -26.66 9.63
C ARG A 173 -23.28 -27.91 10.47
N ARG A 174 -22.32 -28.28 11.32
CA ARG A 174 -22.44 -29.44 12.22
C ARG A 174 -23.52 -29.29 13.29
N LEU A 175 -23.86 -28.05 13.67
CA LEU A 175 -24.91 -27.78 14.66
C LEU A 175 -26.31 -27.77 14.04
N ARG A 176 -26.41 -27.79 12.71
CA ARG A 176 -27.69 -27.79 11.96
C ARG A 176 -28.04 -29.15 11.37
N SER A 177 -27.12 -30.10 11.39
CA SER A 177 -27.32 -31.52 11.05
C SER A 177 -27.60 -32.33 12.31
#